data_e69e414f794eab130dc66c42673259b1
#
_entry.id   e69e414f794eab130dc66c42673259b1
#
_cell.length_a   1.000
_cell.length_b   1.000
_cell.length_c   1.000
_cell.angle_alpha   90.00
_cell.angle_beta   90.00
_cell.angle_gamma   90.00
#
_symmetry.space_group_name_H-M   'P 1'
#
loop_
_entity.id
_entity.type
_entity.pdbx_description
1 polymer ?
#
loop_
_entity_poly.entity_id
_entity_poly.type
_entity_poly.pdbx_seq_one_letter_code
_entity_poly.pdbx_strand_id
1 'polypeptide(L)'
;MHYMKSSTNNAAGRKSIVLVASTSGYFGGTGVSAYVSSKHAIIGLLRGSHVAAQKHGITVTGIAPFFTYTNITAKAGTRWQADGLKPNTTDDVGLAIAQSSVEGASGSCTLVCCLSHPLNLSKLTV
;
A
#
# COMPACT_ATOMS: atom_id res chain seq x y z
N MET A 1 15.17 7.21 -6.14
CA MET A 1 15.57 6.30 -7.25
C MET A 1 17.03 6.48 -7.74
N HIS A 2 17.62 7.66 -7.67
CA HIS A 2 18.98 7.88 -8.21
C HIS A 2 20.02 6.89 -7.64
N TYR A 3 20.11 6.76 -6.32
CA TYR A 3 21.03 5.82 -5.66
C TYR A 3 20.76 4.35 -5.98
N MET A 4 19.51 3.96 -6.19
CA MET A 4 19.15 2.60 -6.54
C MET A 4 19.56 2.24 -7.98
N LYS A 5 19.64 3.23 -8.89
CA LYS A 5 20.09 3.05 -10.28
C LYS A 5 21.60 2.81 -10.35
N SER A 6 22.38 3.51 -9.54
CA SER A 6 23.85 3.50 -9.61
C SER A 6 24.50 2.31 -8.89
N SER A 7 23.75 1.50 -8.17
CA SER A 7 24.27 0.31 -7.51
C SER A 7 24.55 -0.78 -8.55
N THR A 8 25.79 -0.82 -9.04
CA THR A 8 26.29 -1.81 -10.01
C THR A 8 26.76 -3.12 -9.36
N ASN A 9 26.62 -3.25 -8.05
CA ASN A 9 27.02 -4.46 -7.35
C ASN A 9 26.12 -5.62 -7.79
N ASN A 10 26.71 -6.57 -8.51
CA ASN A 10 26.17 -7.82 -9.03
C ASN A 10 25.71 -8.83 -7.94
N ALA A 11 25.63 -8.41 -6.69
CA ALA A 11 24.86 -9.14 -5.70
C ALA A 11 23.38 -8.90 -6.06
N ALA A 12 22.78 -9.88 -6.72
CA ALA A 12 21.45 -9.87 -7.30
C ALA A 12 20.31 -9.70 -6.26
N GLY A 13 20.38 -8.63 -5.48
CA GLY A 13 19.31 -8.21 -4.59
C GLY A 13 18.22 -7.51 -5.40
N ARG A 14 17.01 -8.05 -5.40
CA ARG A 14 15.83 -7.39 -5.95
C ARG A 14 15.65 -6.02 -5.28
N LYS A 15 15.65 -4.96 -6.06
CA LYS A 15 15.39 -3.61 -5.57
C LYS A 15 13.89 -3.36 -5.63
N SER A 16 13.28 -3.02 -4.50
CA SER A 16 11.84 -2.73 -4.44
C SER A 16 11.56 -1.43 -3.69
N ILE A 17 10.49 -0.77 -4.10
CA ILE A 17 9.90 0.40 -3.45
C ILE A 17 8.44 0.06 -3.20
N VAL A 18 8.02 0.10 -1.94
CA VAL A 18 6.62 -0.08 -1.56
C VAL A 18 6.04 1.27 -1.17
N LEU A 19 5.03 1.73 -1.90
CA LEU A 19 4.33 2.99 -1.63
C LEU A 19 3.11 2.72 -0.73
N VAL A 20 3.06 3.36 0.42
CA VAL A 20 1.96 3.21 1.36
C VAL A 20 0.88 4.25 1.06
N ALA A 21 -0.14 3.83 0.32
CA ALA A 21 -1.33 4.62 0.01
C ALA A 21 -2.42 4.47 1.12
N SER A 22 -3.64 4.32 0.74
CA SER A 22 -4.83 3.98 1.52
C SER A 22 -5.94 3.63 0.54
N THR A 23 -6.98 2.94 0.98
CA THR A 23 -8.23 2.83 0.20
C THR A 23 -8.81 4.21 -0.13
N SER A 24 -8.55 5.24 0.70
CA SER A 24 -8.88 6.64 0.40
C SER A 24 -8.14 7.22 -0.81
N GLY A 25 -7.14 6.53 -1.35
CA GLY A 25 -6.50 6.88 -2.63
C GLY A 25 -7.29 6.44 -3.87
N TYR A 26 -8.34 5.62 -3.67
CA TYR A 26 -9.27 5.16 -4.70
C TYR A 26 -10.68 5.70 -4.49
N PHE A 27 -11.07 5.90 -3.23
CA PHE A 27 -12.41 6.31 -2.83
C PHE A 27 -12.33 7.62 -2.05
N GLY A 28 -13.33 8.46 -2.23
CA GLY A 28 -13.53 9.67 -1.41
C GLY A 28 -14.37 9.38 -0.16
N GLY A 29 -14.88 10.45 0.48
CA GLY A 29 -15.90 10.31 1.54
C GLY A 29 -15.39 10.25 2.97
N THR A 30 -14.08 10.40 3.21
CA THR A 30 -13.52 10.41 4.56
C THR A 30 -13.69 11.75 5.30
N GLY A 31 -14.24 12.77 4.65
CA GLY A 31 -14.36 14.13 5.19
C GLY A 31 -13.04 14.91 5.33
N VAL A 32 -11.91 14.33 4.91
CA VAL A 32 -10.58 14.92 5.03
C VAL A 32 -9.95 15.09 3.64
N SER A 33 -10.28 16.19 2.96
CA SER A 33 -9.87 16.44 1.57
C SER A 33 -8.36 16.38 1.36
N ALA A 34 -7.57 16.98 2.24
CA ALA A 34 -6.11 16.97 2.15
C ALA A 34 -5.53 15.53 2.22
N TYR A 35 -6.05 14.70 3.12
CA TYR A 35 -5.65 13.30 3.24
C TYR A 35 -6.02 12.51 1.98
N VAL A 36 -7.27 12.61 1.53
CA VAL A 36 -7.76 11.95 0.32
C VAL A 36 -6.90 12.34 -0.89
N SER A 37 -6.65 13.65 -1.08
CA SER A 37 -5.81 14.14 -2.17
C SER A 37 -4.39 13.59 -2.09
N SER A 38 -3.79 13.55 -0.89
CA SER A 38 -2.44 13.01 -0.71
C SER A 38 -2.36 11.52 -1.07
N LYS A 39 -3.39 10.74 -0.73
CA LYS A 39 -3.42 9.30 -1.02
C LYS A 39 -3.72 8.99 -2.50
N HIS A 40 -4.52 9.82 -3.17
CA HIS A 40 -4.66 9.78 -4.64
C HIS A 40 -3.34 10.12 -5.34
N ALA A 41 -2.57 11.09 -4.82
CA ALA A 41 -1.25 11.42 -5.34
C ALA A 41 -0.27 10.22 -5.26
N ILE A 42 -0.31 9.42 -4.18
CA ILE A 42 0.50 8.20 -4.06
C ILE A 42 0.11 7.17 -5.13
N ILE A 43 -1.18 6.98 -5.41
CA ILE A 43 -1.63 6.10 -6.50
C ILE A 43 -1.18 6.63 -7.85
N GLY A 44 -1.27 7.94 -8.07
CA GLY A 44 -0.73 8.59 -9.27
C GLY A 44 0.77 8.39 -9.43
N LEU A 45 1.54 8.53 -8.33
CA LEU A 45 2.97 8.28 -8.31
C LEU A 45 3.32 6.83 -8.65
N LEU A 46 2.60 5.86 -8.10
CA LEU A 46 2.76 4.45 -8.44
C LEU A 46 2.60 4.22 -9.94
N ARG A 47 1.48 4.69 -10.50
CA ARG A 47 1.15 4.52 -11.92
C ARG A 47 2.14 5.22 -12.85
N GLY A 48 2.62 6.41 -12.46
CA GLY A 48 3.56 7.19 -13.27
C GLY A 48 5.01 6.73 -13.18
N SER A 49 5.41 5.98 -12.15
CA SER A 49 6.82 5.68 -11.90
C SER A 49 7.23 4.23 -12.18
N HIS A 50 6.30 3.26 -12.11
CA HIS A 50 6.67 1.84 -12.15
C HIS A 50 7.34 1.41 -13.46
N VAL A 51 6.88 1.91 -14.61
CA VAL A 51 7.45 1.56 -15.91
C VAL A 51 8.88 2.09 -16.04
N ALA A 52 9.12 3.34 -15.61
CA ALA A 52 10.44 3.92 -15.62
C ALA A 52 11.40 3.22 -14.63
N ALA A 53 10.89 2.79 -13.48
CA ALA A 53 11.65 2.06 -12.48
C ALA A 53 12.07 0.66 -12.97
N GLN A 54 11.18 -0.05 -13.67
CA GLN A 54 11.46 -1.37 -14.23
C GLN A 54 12.65 -1.36 -15.19
N LYS A 55 12.84 -0.30 -15.99
CA LYS A 55 14.01 -0.14 -16.87
C LYS A 55 15.34 -0.15 -16.10
N HIS A 56 15.30 0.05 -14.80
CA HIS A 56 16.46 0.04 -13.91
C HIS A 56 16.48 -1.14 -12.95
N GLY A 57 15.67 -2.17 -13.20
CA GLY A 57 15.56 -3.35 -12.34
C GLY A 57 14.94 -3.05 -10.95
N ILE A 58 14.14 -1.98 -10.85
CA ILE A 58 13.48 -1.58 -9.60
C ILE A 58 11.99 -1.93 -9.71
N THR A 59 11.49 -2.72 -8.78
CA THR A 59 10.04 -2.99 -8.63
C THR A 59 9.40 -1.88 -7.81
N VAL A 60 8.30 -1.31 -8.27
CA VAL A 60 7.52 -0.33 -7.51
C VAL A 60 6.12 -0.90 -7.31
N THR A 61 5.73 -1.09 -6.06
CA THR A 61 4.42 -1.61 -5.67
C THR A 61 3.72 -0.64 -4.73
N GLY A 62 2.43 -0.79 -4.57
CA GLY A 62 1.64 -0.04 -3.60
C GLY A 62 0.92 -0.96 -2.63
N ILE A 63 0.64 -0.45 -1.45
CA ILE A 63 -0.36 -1.02 -0.55
C ILE A 63 -1.39 0.05 -0.21
N ALA A 64 -2.65 -0.34 -0.14
CA ALA A 64 -3.76 0.54 0.19
C ALA A 64 -4.55 -0.04 1.37
N PRO A 65 -4.10 0.21 2.61
CA PRO A 65 -4.82 -0.25 3.79
C PRO A 65 -6.19 0.42 3.90
N PHE A 66 -7.16 -0.38 4.28
CA PHE A 66 -8.41 0.09 4.82
C PHE A 66 -8.22 0.58 6.25
N PHE A 67 -9.30 0.79 7.01
CA PHE A 67 -9.18 1.27 8.37
C PHE A 67 -8.28 0.35 9.21
N THR A 68 -7.23 0.92 9.78
CA THR A 68 -6.24 0.21 10.61
C THR A 68 -6.26 0.81 12.01
N TYR A 69 -6.39 -0.04 13.02
CA TYR A 69 -6.40 0.40 14.41
C TYR A 69 -4.99 0.79 14.86
N THR A 70 -4.83 2.05 15.23
CA THR A 70 -3.59 2.64 15.74
C THR A 70 -3.90 3.71 16.78
N ASN A 71 -2.89 4.22 17.46
CA ASN A 71 -3.07 5.32 18.41
C ASN A 71 -3.71 6.58 17.76
N ILE A 72 -3.44 6.81 16.47
CA ILE A 72 -4.01 7.94 15.72
C ILE A 72 -5.49 7.72 15.42
N THR A 73 -5.90 6.48 15.17
CA THR A 73 -7.25 6.11 14.75
C THR A 73 -8.13 5.62 15.89
N ALA A 74 -7.61 5.54 17.12
CA ALA A 74 -8.30 4.96 18.27
C ALA A 74 -9.69 5.58 18.51
N LYS A 75 -9.83 6.90 18.42
CA LYS A 75 -11.13 7.60 18.59
C LYS A 75 -12.16 7.25 17.50
N ALA A 76 -11.72 6.98 16.28
CA ALA A 76 -12.59 6.55 15.18
C ALA A 76 -12.92 5.05 15.26
N GLY A 77 -12.09 4.26 15.92
CA GLY A 77 -12.23 2.82 16.05
C GLY A 77 -13.47 2.38 16.79
N THR A 78 -13.90 3.11 17.82
CA THR A 78 -15.11 2.82 18.58
C THR A 78 -16.38 2.87 17.73
N ARG A 79 -16.48 3.88 16.85
CA ARG A 79 -17.59 4.01 15.91
C ARG A 79 -17.55 2.89 14.86
N TRP A 80 -16.37 2.59 14.34
CA TRP A 80 -16.14 1.55 13.35
C TRP A 80 -16.56 0.16 13.85
N GLN A 81 -16.20 -0.16 15.09
CA GLN A 81 -16.60 -1.41 15.73
C GLN A 81 -18.11 -1.46 16.01
N ALA A 82 -18.74 -0.33 16.37
CA ALA A 82 -20.17 -0.25 16.55
C ALA A 82 -20.96 -0.56 15.26
N ASP A 83 -20.37 -0.23 14.09
CA ASP A 83 -20.92 -0.55 12.78
C ASP A 83 -20.63 -2.01 12.33
N GLY A 84 -20.08 -2.84 13.22
CA GLY A 84 -19.77 -4.25 12.95
C GLY A 84 -18.59 -4.49 12.00
N LEU A 85 -17.80 -3.46 11.72
CA LEU A 85 -16.65 -3.53 10.83
C LEU A 85 -15.37 -3.88 11.62
N LYS A 86 -14.62 -4.84 11.11
CA LYS A 86 -13.36 -5.26 11.71
C LYS A 86 -12.20 -4.42 11.13
N PRO A 87 -11.45 -3.69 11.96
CA PRO A 87 -10.27 -2.95 11.49
C PRO A 87 -9.10 -3.92 11.19
N ASN A 88 -8.18 -3.49 10.32
CA ASN A 88 -6.87 -4.14 10.21
C ASN A 88 -6.06 -3.91 11.50
N THR A 89 -5.16 -4.83 11.78
CA THR A 89 -4.08 -4.62 12.73
C THR A 89 -2.85 -4.02 12.06
N THR A 90 -1.91 -3.52 12.84
CA THR A 90 -0.60 -3.09 12.33
C THR A 90 0.18 -4.22 11.70
N ASP A 91 0.01 -5.45 12.21
CA ASP A 91 0.67 -6.65 11.71
C ASP A 91 0.13 -7.06 10.34
N ASP A 92 -1.19 -6.94 10.10
CA ASP A 92 -1.78 -7.18 8.77
C ASP A 92 -1.15 -6.28 7.72
N VAL A 93 -0.99 -4.99 8.05
CA VAL A 93 -0.37 -4.02 7.14
C VAL A 93 1.12 -4.27 6.98
N GLY A 94 1.82 -4.58 8.07
CA GLY A 94 3.25 -4.94 8.06
C GLY A 94 3.54 -6.15 7.19
N LEU A 95 2.74 -7.20 7.30
CA LEU A 95 2.84 -8.39 6.47
C LEU A 95 2.60 -8.07 4.98
N ALA A 96 1.60 -7.26 4.67
CA ALA A 96 1.33 -6.84 3.30
C ALA A 96 2.49 -6.04 2.69
N ILE A 97 3.15 -5.17 3.47
CA ILE A 97 4.36 -4.44 3.04
C ILE A 97 5.48 -5.44 2.73
N ALA A 98 5.75 -6.37 3.65
CA ALA A 98 6.81 -7.37 3.48
C ALA A 98 6.58 -8.23 2.23
N GLN A 99 5.38 -8.77 2.07
CA GLN A 99 5.02 -9.56 0.87
C GLN A 99 5.13 -8.75 -0.41
N SER A 100 4.61 -7.51 -0.43
CA SER A 100 4.69 -6.65 -1.62
C SER A 100 6.13 -6.29 -1.99
N SER A 101 7.04 -6.23 -1.02
CA SER A 101 8.46 -5.95 -1.26
C SER A 101 9.19 -7.11 -1.93
N VAL A 102 8.76 -8.35 -1.67
CA VAL A 102 9.41 -9.58 -2.15
C VAL A 102 8.73 -10.14 -3.40
N GLU A 103 7.40 -10.21 -3.40
CA GLU A 103 6.61 -10.92 -4.40
C GLU A 103 5.78 -9.99 -5.30
N GLY A 104 5.67 -8.72 -4.94
CA GLY A 104 4.81 -7.78 -5.64
C GLY A 104 5.18 -7.57 -7.12
N ALA A 105 4.18 -7.57 -7.98
CA ALA A 105 4.33 -7.19 -9.38
C ALA A 105 4.43 -5.66 -9.50
N SER A 106 5.40 -5.15 -10.28
CA SER A 106 5.58 -3.71 -10.45
C SER A 106 4.33 -3.05 -11.04
N GLY A 107 3.91 -1.94 -10.44
CA GLY A 107 2.68 -1.23 -10.81
C GLY A 107 1.42 -1.74 -10.09
N SER A 108 1.48 -2.90 -9.40
CA SER A 108 0.33 -3.40 -8.64
C SER A 108 0.16 -2.65 -7.31
N CYS A 109 -1.09 -2.53 -6.87
CA CYS A 109 -1.44 -2.04 -5.54
C CYS A 109 -2.32 -3.06 -4.83
N THR A 110 -1.88 -3.50 -3.66
CA THR A 110 -2.61 -4.48 -2.85
C THR A 110 -3.54 -3.75 -1.87
N LEU A 111 -4.83 -4.04 -1.94
CA LEU A 111 -5.79 -3.59 -0.92
C LEU A 111 -5.65 -4.47 0.32
N VAL A 112 -5.48 -3.85 1.49
CA VAL A 112 -5.41 -4.55 2.76
C VAL A 112 -6.70 -4.32 3.52
N CYS A 113 -7.57 -5.34 3.51
CA CYS A 113 -8.83 -5.35 4.25
C CYS A 113 -8.82 -6.52 5.22
N CYS A 114 -9.27 -6.31 6.43
CA CYS A 114 -9.50 -7.41 7.37
C CYS A 114 -10.74 -8.19 6.91
N LEU A 115 -10.53 -9.16 6.04
CA LEU A 115 -11.50 -10.20 5.78
C LEU A 115 -11.31 -11.26 6.87
N SER A 116 -12.39 -11.70 7.47
CA SER A 116 -12.47 -12.71 8.56
C SER A 116 -11.98 -14.12 8.13
N HIS A 117 -11.19 -14.21 7.06
CA HIS A 117 -10.51 -15.42 6.61
C HIS A 117 -9.06 -15.13 6.28
N PRO A 118 -8.12 -15.99 6.73
CA PRO A 118 -6.74 -15.93 6.27
C PRO A 118 -6.72 -16.25 4.77
N LEU A 119 -6.04 -15.45 3.98
CA LEU A 119 -5.72 -15.72 2.60
C LEU A 119 -6.80 -15.33 1.55
N ASN A 120 -7.14 -14.06 1.44
CA ASN A 120 -7.43 -13.52 0.12
C ASN A 120 -7.06 -12.05 0.06
N LEU A 121 -5.78 -11.78 -0.17
CA LEU A 121 -5.34 -10.51 -0.71
C LEU A 121 -5.91 -10.45 -2.14
N SER A 122 -7.12 -9.92 -2.29
CA SER A 122 -7.68 -9.67 -3.61
C SER A 122 -6.78 -8.65 -4.31
N LYS A 123 -5.94 -9.15 -5.21
CA LYS A 123 -5.13 -8.35 -6.10
C LYS A 123 -6.07 -7.66 -7.08
N LEU A 124 -6.54 -6.47 -6.76
CA LEU A 124 -7.05 -5.58 -7.78
C LEU A 124 -5.84 -5.02 -8.53
N THR A 125 -5.48 -5.69 -9.60
CA THR A 125 -4.59 -5.11 -10.61
C THR A 125 -5.41 -4.08 -11.38
N VAL A 126 -5.08 -2.80 -11.23
CA VAL A 126 -5.64 -1.71 -12.02
C VAL A 126 -4.58 -1.25 -12.99
#